data_3394f70b93aed2c71f438549a2b77831
#
_entry.id   3394f70b93aed2c71f438549a2b77831
#
_cell.length_a   1.000
_cell.length_b   1.000
_cell.length_c   1.000
_cell.angle_alpha   90.00
_cell.angle_beta   90.00
_cell.angle_gamma   90.00
#
_symmetry.space_group_name_H-M   'P 1'
#
loop_
_entity.id
_entity.type
_entity.pdbx_description
1 polymer ?
#
loop_
_entity_poly.entity_id
_entity_poly.type
_entity_poly.pdbx_seq_one_letter_code
_entity_poly.pdbx_strand_id
1 'polypeptide(L)'
;MTDDALRALPKVELHCHLELTARPALLKELLAAKGQSLSEAAFRQDFLITKPVGDLPTLLNIFLGHRDLLDSAEVVERMTYECCEDMWHNGVRILELRYAPSFLCDAHDGLNPDAMHAAILRGIARAEQDFPMAVGLICLLQRIKTVEENRYWLDFAIEKKADILAMDLADNELAVGPAPFIPLFDKAKSEGFAVTIHAGEAEGPKAARNIRDSIELLYADRIGHGVRILEDRDVLEFVRERGTVLELCPTSNWLSGVCSXKAEHPFRAXMEAGIRTTVNTDDPGIMNIELMDEYRLLRDGMGFTDSEFKQINRWARDASFLPEERKAAVWPGSSRE
;
A
#
# COMPACT_ATOMS: atom_id res chain seq x y z
N MET A 1 22.22 -10.44 9.69
CA MET A 1 22.34 -9.04 9.20
C MET A 1 22.10 -8.08 10.35
N THR A 2 22.95 -7.06 10.53
CA THR A 2 22.74 -5.99 11.52
C THR A 2 21.65 -5.03 11.03
N ASP A 3 21.14 -4.20 11.92
CA ASP A 3 20.17 -3.17 11.52
C ASP A 3 20.75 -2.20 10.47
N ASP A 4 22.02 -1.81 10.64
CA ASP A 4 22.67 -0.94 9.66
C ASP A 4 22.76 -1.59 8.27
N ALA A 5 23.13 -2.87 8.23
CA ALA A 5 23.20 -3.60 6.96
C ALA A 5 21.80 -3.79 6.36
N LEU A 6 20.80 -4.03 7.21
CA LEU A 6 19.42 -4.15 6.77
C LEU A 6 18.90 -2.81 6.22
N ARG A 7 19.22 -1.70 6.90
CA ARG A 7 18.84 -0.35 6.43
C ARG A 7 19.52 0.00 5.11
N ALA A 8 20.79 -0.39 4.94
CA ALA A 8 21.56 -0.12 3.73
C ALA A 8 21.11 -0.95 2.51
N LEU A 9 20.39 -2.06 2.75
CA LEU A 9 19.86 -2.88 1.65
C LEU A 9 18.86 -2.05 0.84
N PRO A 10 19.04 -1.94 -0.49
CA PRO A 10 18.04 -1.24 -1.31
C PRO A 10 16.72 -1.99 -1.30
N LYS A 11 15.65 -1.26 -1.01
CA LYS A 11 14.30 -1.82 -0.84
C LYS A 11 13.33 -1.24 -1.84
N VAL A 12 12.24 -1.97 -2.02
CA VAL A 12 11.10 -1.56 -2.83
C VAL A 12 9.86 -1.65 -1.94
N GLU A 13 9.05 -0.60 -1.95
CA GLU A 13 7.74 -0.60 -1.28
C GLU A 13 6.67 -0.47 -2.37
N LEU A 14 5.77 -1.46 -2.45
CA LEU A 14 4.74 -1.53 -3.49
C LEU A 14 3.32 -1.39 -2.94
N HIS A 15 3.15 -1.36 -1.60
CA HIS A 15 1.81 -1.37 -1.00
C HIS A 15 1.77 -0.44 0.21
N CYS A 16 1.61 0.86 -0.07
CA CYS A 16 1.57 1.89 0.96
C CYS A 16 0.46 2.89 0.61
N HIS A 17 -0.53 3.02 1.50
CA HIS A 17 -1.66 3.94 1.34
C HIS A 17 -1.23 5.34 1.78
N LEU A 18 -1.10 6.24 0.83
CA LEU A 18 -0.57 7.59 1.06
C LEU A 18 -1.33 8.32 2.18
N GLU A 19 -2.66 8.27 2.16
CA GLU A 19 -3.51 8.98 3.13
C GLU A 19 -3.34 8.49 4.58
N LEU A 20 -2.67 7.35 4.77
CA LEU A 20 -2.45 6.77 6.09
C LEU A 20 -0.97 6.73 6.47
N THR A 21 -0.16 7.64 5.86
CA THR A 21 1.27 7.76 6.15
C THR A 21 1.61 8.94 7.07
N ALA A 22 0.62 9.78 7.42
CA ALA A 22 0.90 11.00 8.20
C ALA A 22 1.63 10.67 9.51
N ARG A 23 2.77 11.35 9.72
CA ARG A 23 3.56 11.19 10.95
C ARG A 23 2.72 11.60 12.18
N PRO A 24 2.84 10.92 13.31
CA PRO A 24 2.20 11.37 14.55
C PRO A 24 2.50 12.84 14.89
N ALA A 25 3.69 13.33 14.61
CA ALA A 25 4.05 14.73 14.83
C ALA A 25 3.19 15.68 13.97
N LEU A 26 3.01 15.34 12.69
CA LEU A 26 2.16 16.14 11.80
C LEU A 26 0.72 16.14 12.30
N LEU A 27 0.17 14.97 12.64
CA LEU A 27 -1.21 14.90 13.15
C LEU A 27 -1.40 15.77 14.40
N LYS A 28 -0.44 15.74 15.33
CA LYS A 28 -0.49 16.56 16.56
C LYS A 28 -0.43 18.05 16.23
N GLU A 29 0.40 18.46 15.26
CA GLU A 29 0.45 19.87 14.79
C GLU A 29 -0.90 20.30 14.22
N LEU A 30 -1.52 19.45 13.39
CA LEU A 30 -2.80 19.75 12.77
C LEU A 30 -3.92 19.84 13.80
N LEU A 31 -3.93 18.94 14.79
CA LEU A 31 -4.87 19.02 15.91
C LEU A 31 -4.70 20.32 16.68
N ALA A 32 -3.46 20.68 17.00
CA ALA A 32 -3.17 21.93 17.72
C ALA A 32 -3.62 23.17 16.94
N ALA A 33 -3.44 23.15 15.60
CA ALA A 33 -3.90 24.25 14.74
C ALA A 33 -5.43 24.39 14.75
N LYS A 34 -6.14 23.28 15.02
CA LYS A 34 -7.61 23.28 15.17
C LYS A 34 -8.05 23.53 16.62
N GLY A 35 -7.13 23.90 17.52
CA GLY A 35 -7.41 24.17 18.91
C GLY A 35 -7.65 22.93 19.77
N GLN A 36 -7.23 21.77 19.28
CA GLN A 36 -7.38 20.50 19.99
C GLN A 36 -6.03 20.08 20.59
N SER A 37 -6.04 19.66 21.86
CA SER A 37 -4.86 19.16 22.54
C SER A 37 -5.21 17.84 23.22
N LEU A 38 -4.56 16.78 22.78
CA LEU A 38 -4.79 15.44 23.33
C LEU A 38 -3.60 15.02 24.19
N SER A 39 -3.87 14.31 25.27
CA SER A 39 -2.82 13.60 25.99
C SER A 39 -2.21 12.53 25.07
N GLU A 40 -0.99 12.10 25.37
CA GLU A 40 -0.35 11.03 24.62
C GLU A 40 -1.21 9.76 24.55
N ALA A 41 -1.85 9.42 25.69
CA ALA A 41 -2.73 8.23 25.76
C ALA A 41 -3.96 8.39 24.86
N ALA A 42 -4.61 9.57 24.88
CA ALA A 42 -5.77 9.84 24.03
C ALA A 42 -5.37 9.85 22.54
N PHE A 43 -4.24 10.47 22.21
CA PHE A 43 -3.75 10.47 20.82
C PHE A 43 -3.53 9.04 20.33
N ARG A 44 -2.85 8.19 21.13
CA ARG A 44 -2.61 6.81 20.74
C ARG A 44 -3.92 6.03 20.56
N GLN A 45 -4.90 6.28 21.40
CA GLN A 45 -6.20 5.62 21.33
C GLN A 45 -7.00 6.04 20.09
N ASP A 46 -6.99 7.33 19.77
CA ASP A 46 -7.88 7.92 18.74
C ASP A 46 -7.25 7.93 17.35
N PHE A 47 -5.91 7.82 17.24
CA PHE A 47 -5.19 7.98 15.97
C PHE A 47 -4.28 6.82 15.60
N LEU A 48 -4.04 5.86 16.47
CA LEU A 48 -3.10 4.77 16.15
C LEU A 48 -3.75 3.39 16.36
N ILE A 49 -3.39 2.47 15.46
CA ILE A 49 -3.78 1.06 15.55
C ILE A 49 -2.51 0.25 15.84
N THR A 50 -2.19 0.03 17.11
CA THR A 50 -0.96 -0.65 17.51
C THR A 50 -1.19 -2.06 18.09
N LYS A 51 -2.45 -2.50 18.08
CA LYS A 51 -2.88 -3.86 18.49
C LYS A 51 -4.17 -4.19 17.74
N PRO A 52 -4.50 -5.48 17.57
CA PRO A 52 -5.76 -5.83 16.92
C PRO A 52 -6.95 -5.14 17.57
N VAL A 53 -7.80 -4.53 16.74
CA VAL A 53 -9.01 -3.82 17.18
C VAL A 53 -10.19 -4.76 16.91
N GLY A 54 -10.92 -5.09 17.96
CA GLY A 54 -11.99 -6.09 17.90
C GLY A 54 -13.32 -5.56 17.39
N ASP A 55 -13.43 -4.25 17.09
CA ASP A 55 -14.71 -3.70 16.66
C ASP A 55 -14.52 -2.67 15.53
N LEU A 56 -15.36 -2.81 14.52
CA LEU A 56 -15.33 -2.01 13.32
C LEU A 56 -15.55 -0.50 13.57
N PRO A 57 -16.49 -0.07 14.43
CA PRO A 57 -16.66 1.35 14.69
C PRO A 57 -15.40 2.05 15.20
N THR A 58 -14.67 1.44 16.15
CA THR A 58 -13.41 2.00 16.65
C THR A 58 -12.39 2.13 15.51
N LEU A 59 -12.25 1.09 14.71
CA LEU A 59 -11.33 1.08 13.59
C LEU A 59 -11.66 2.22 12.60
N LEU A 60 -12.93 2.33 12.20
CA LEU A 60 -13.37 3.36 11.27
C LEU A 60 -13.14 4.77 11.82
N ASN A 61 -13.39 4.99 13.13
CA ASN A 61 -13.16 6.30 13.73
C ASN A 61 -11.70 6.73 13.63
N ILE A 62 -10.75 5.79 13.78
CA ILE A 62 -9.32 6.10 13.65
C ILE A 62 -9.00 6.52 12.21
N PHE A 63 -9.48 5.75 11.21
CA PHE A 63 -9.29 6.08 9.80
C PHE A 63 -9.88 7.46 9.45
N LEU A 64 -11.12 7.71 9.91
CA LEU A 64 -11.79 8.98 9.64
C LEU A 64 -11.09 10.15 10.34
N GLY A 65 -10.53 9.91 11.53
CA GLY A 65 -9.75 10.92 12.25
C GLY A 65 -8.53 11.40 11.46
N HIS A 66 -7.83 10.47 10.81
CA HIS A 66 -6.73 10.82 9.89
C HIS A 66 -7.26 11.64 8.71
N ARG A 67 -8.28 11.12 8.03
CA ARG A 67 -8.88 11.79 6.87
C ARG A 67 -9.27 13.25 7.19
N ASP A 68 -9.93 13.46 8.32
CA ASP A 68 -10.49 14.76 8.69
C ASP A 68 -9.40 15.83 8.96
N LEU A 69 -8.15 15.40 9.14
CA LEU A 69 -7.01 16.29 9.30
C LEU A 69 -6.32 16.61 7.96
N LEU A 70 -6.57 15.82 6.90
CA LEU A 70 -5.93 15.99 5.59
C LEU A 70 -6.77 16.93 4.70
N ASP A 71 -7.04 18.13 5.20
CA ASP A 71 -8.08 19.01 4.68
C ASP A 71 -7.60 20.08 3.68
N SER A 72 -6.34 20.07 3.32
CA SER A 72 -5.80 21.07 2.38
C SER A 72 -4.68 20.51 1.52
N ALA A 73 -4.48 21.14 0.36
CA ALA A 73 -3.40 20.78 -0.56
C ALA A 73 -2.02 20.87 0.11
N GLU A 74 -1.82 21.86 0.97
CA GLU A 74 -0.55 22.05 1.69
C GLU A 74 -0.26 20.88 2.63
N VAL A 75 -1.28 20.39 3.33
CA VAL A 75 -1.13 19.24 4.24
C VAL A 75 -0.84 17.98 3.42
N VAL A 76 -1.56 17.77 2.31
CA VAL A 76 -1.35 16.60 1.44
C VAL A 76 0.07 16.63 0.85
N GLU A 77 0.53 17.79 0.37
CA GLU A 77 1.90 17.94 -0.16
C GLU A 77 2.95 17.59 0.90
N ARG A 78 2.78 18.15 2.11
CA ARG A 78 3.71 17.91 3.22
C ARG A 78 3.73 16.43 3.61
N MET A 79 2.56 15.83 3.78
CA MET A 79 2.45 14.39 4.12
C MET A 79 3.14 13.53 3.06
N THR A 80 2.94 13.85 1.78
CA THR A 80 3.55 13.09 0.68
C THR A 80 5.07 13.17 0.73
N TYR A 81 5.60 14.38 0.92
CA TYR A 81 7.05 14.55 1.05
C TYR A 81 7.60 13.79 2.26
N GLU A 82 6.94 13.94 3.43
CA GLU A 82 7.38 13.27 4.66
C GLU A 82 7.35 11.74 4.53
N CYS A 83 6.34 11.20 3.84
CA CYS A 83 6.27 9.76 3.55
C CYS A 83 7.49 9.31 2.72
N CYS A 84 7.78 10.03 1.63
CA CYS A 84 8.93 9.69 0.77
C CYS A 84 10.25 9.77 1.56
N GLU A 85 10.41 10.80 2.40
CA GLU A 85 11.58 10.96 3.26
C GLU A 85 11.74 9.78 4.21
N ASP A 86 10.65 9.36 4.88
CA ASP A 86 10.67 8.21 5.79
C ASP A 86 11.04 6.93 5.03
N MET A 87 10.45 6.72 3.87
CA MET A 87 10.76 5.54 3.05
C MET A 87 12.24 5.55 2.61
N TRP A 88 12.76 6.72 2.18
CA TRP A 88 14.18 6.82 1.85
C TRP A 88 15.06 6.45 3.03
N HIS A 89 14.76 6.94 4.23
CA HIS A 89 15.55 6.63 5.43
C HIS A 89 15.44 5.17 5.85
N ASN A 90 14.43 4.46 5.36
CA ASN A 90 14.28 3.01 5.53
C ASN A 90 15.00 2.20 4.44
N GLY A 91 15.66 2.87 3.49
CA GLY A 91 16.41 2.23 2.42
C GLY A 91 15.62 2.01 1.13
N VAL A 92 14.41 2.56 1.03
CA VAL A 92 13.58 2.41 -0.17
C VAL A 92 14.20 3.22 -1.33
N ARG A 93 14.26 2.60 -2.49
CA ARG A 93 14.72 3.24 -3.74
C ARG A 93 13.60 3.34 -4.77
N ILE A 94 12.64 2.42 -4.69
CA ILE A 94 11.46 2.38 -5.57
C ILE A 94 10.25 2.33 -4.64
N LEU A 95 9.35 3.29 -4.80
CA LEU A 95 8.16 3.46 -3.96
C LEU A 95 6.93 3.58 -4.86
N GLU A 96 5.91 2.79 -4.62
CA GLU A 96 4.60 2.98 -5.25
C GLU A 96 3.58 3.32 -4.17
N LEU A 97 3.09 4.56 -4.21
CA LEU A 97 2.07 5.05 -3.29
C LEU A 97 0.70 4.86 -3.91
N ARG A 98 -0.20 4.22 -3.20
CA ARG A 98 -1.60 4.16 -3.61
C ARG A 98 -2.41 5.18 -2.81
N TYR A 99 -3.42 5.76 -3.43
CA TYR A 99 -4.29 6.68 -2.74
C TYR A 99 -5.71 6.57 -3.30
N ALA A 100 -6.69 6.78 -2.42
CA ALA A 100 -8.10 6.81 -2.79
C ALA A 100 -8.54 8.28 -2.89
N PRO A 101 -8.69 8.82 -4.12
CA PRO A 101 -9.13 10.22 -4.25
C PRO A 101 -10.47 10.46 -3.57
N SER A 102 -11.38 9.49 -3.63
CA SER A 102 -12.69 9.58 -2.96
C SER A 102 -12.55 9.75 -1.45
N PHE A 103 -11.62 9.02 -0.82
CA PHE A 103 -11.40 9.09 0.63
C PHE A 103 -10.92 10.50 1.03
N LEU A 104 -10.02 11.08 0.25
CA LEU A 104 -9.47 12.41 0.53
C LEU A 104 -10.44 13.53 0.19
N CYS A 105 -11.08 13.48 -0.98
CA CYS A 105 -11.84 14.61 -1.50
C CYS A 105 -13.31 14.64 -1.06
N ASP A 106 -13.96 13.47 -0.89
CA ASP A 106 -15.38 13.45 -0.54
C ASP A 106 -15.67 14.05 0.84
N ALA A 107 -14.65 14.16 1.71
CA ALA A 107 -14.81 14.68 3.06
C ALA A 107 -14.59 16.20 3.17
N HIS A 108 -14.00 16.82 2.15
CA HIS A 108 -13.49 18.21 2.26
C HIS A 108 -13.91 19.06 1.06
N ASP A 109 -14.92 19.91 1.22
CA ASP A 109 -15.42 20.80 0.16
C ASP A 109 -14.31 21.70 -0.43
N GLY A 110 -13.29 21.99 0.35
CA GLY A 110 -12.17 22.84 -0.06
C GLY A 110 -11.03 22.13 -0.78
N LEU A 111 -11.03 20.81 -0.78
CA LEU A 111 -9.94 20.03 -1.40
C LEU A 111 -10.43 19.40 -2.70
N ASN A 112 -10.31 20.12 -3.81
CA ASN A 112 -10.73 19.57 -5.09
C ASN A 112 -9.71 18.54 -5.62
N PRO A 113 -10.15 17.57 -6.45
CA PRO A 113 -9.28 16.49 -6.92
C PRO A 113 -8.02 16.96 -7.66
N ASP A 114 -8.11 18.00 -8.48
CA ASP A 114 -6.94 18.50 -9.21
C ASP A 114 -5.90 19.12 -8.26
N ALA A 115 -6.35 19.92 -7.28
CA ALA A 115 -5.45 20.52 -6.29
C ALA A 115 -4.78 19.46 -5.41
N MET A 116 -5.54 18.45 -5.01
CA MET A 116 -5.04 17.31 -4.24
C MET A 116 -3.97 16.56 -5.04
N HIS A 117 -4.28 16.19 -6.29
CA HIS A 117 -3.34 15.45 -7.15
C HIS A 117 -2.06 16.27 -7.40
N ALA A 118 -2.21 17.57 -7.71
CA ALA A 118 -1.06 18.46 -7.92
C ALA A 118 -0.18 18.57 -6.65
N ALA A 119 -0.81 18.56 -5.47
CA ALA A 119 -0.08 18.59 -4.19
C ALA A 119 0.74 17.31 -3.99
N ILE A 120 0.15 16.15 -4.28
CA ILE A 120 0.87 14.86 -4.23
C ILE A 120 2.09 14.92 -5.16
N LEU A 121 1.90 15.37 -6.40
CA LEU A 121 2.99 15.46 -7.38
C LEU A 121 4.10 16.41 -6.91
N ARG A 122 3.76 17.54 -6.28
CA ARG A 122 4.80 18.46 -5.75
C ARG A 122 5.57 17.81 -4.61
N GLY A 123 4.90 17.10 -3.72
CA GLY A 123 5.55 16.38 -2.63
C GLY A 123 6.54 15.34 -3.17
N ILE A 124 6.11 14.56 -4.16
CA ILE A 124 6.95 13.56 -4.83
C ILE A 124 8.15 14.24 -5.52
N ALA A 125 7.89 15.27 -6.33
CA ALA A 125 8.95 15.96 -7.09
C ALA A 125 10.03 16.52 -6.17
N ARG A 126 9.63 17.09 -5.03
CA ARG A 126 10.57 17.60 -4.03
C ARG A 126 11.39 16.47 -3.41
N ALA A 127 10.72 15.36 -3.08
CA ALA A 127 11.42 14.20 -2.51
C ALA A 127 12.43 13.60 -3.50
N GLU A 128 12.07 13.48 -4.78
CA GLU A 128 12.99 12.95 -5.81
C GLU A 128 14.16 13.89 -6.10
N GLN A 129 14.03 15.19 -5.79
CA GLN A 129 15.15 16.13 -5.84
C GLN A 129 16.12 15.94 -4.66
N ASP A 130 15.57 15.66 -3.48
CA ASP A 130 16.35 15.54 -2.26
C ASP A 130 16.98 14.15 -2.10
N PHE A 131 16.33 13.11 -2.64
CA PHE A 131 16.69 11.70 -2.42
C PHE A 131 16.73 10.94 -3.75
N PRO A 132 17.78 10.13 -4.01
CA PRO A 132 17.81 9.31 -5.23
C PRO A 132 16.84 8.10 -5.11
N MET A 133 15.56 8.38 -5.31
CA MET A 133 14.48 7.39 -5.30
C MET A 133 13.53 7.66 -6.47
N ALA A 134 12.74 6.67 -6.84
CA ALA A 134 11.71 6.80 -7.88
C ALA A 134 10.35 6.48 -7.25
N VAL A 135 9.39 7.38 -7.43
CA VAL A 135 8.07 7.27 -6.81
C VAL A 135 6.98 7.19 -7.88
N GLY A 136 6.12 6.18 -7.82
CA GLY A 136 4.98 6.03 -8.70
C GLY A 136 3.66 6.16 -7.95
N LEU A 137 2.58 6.45 -8.68
CA LEU A 137 1.24 6.58 -8.08
C LEU A 137 0.29 5.53 -8.63
N ILE A 138 -0.56 5.01 -7.75
CA ILE A 138 -1.64 4.07 -8.06
C ILE A 138 -2.95 4.70 -7.56
N CYS A 139 -3.95 4.77 -8.43
CA CYS A 139 -5.28 5.27 -8.06
C CYS A 139 -6.13 4.11 -7.52
N LEU A 140 -6.67 4.27 -6.31
CA LEU A 140 -7.41 3.24 -5.63
C LEU A 140 -8.91 3.51 -5.69
N LEU A 141 -9.66 2.53 -6.20
CA LEU A 141 -11.12 2.50 -6.18
C LEU A 141 -11.59 1.74 -4.94
N GLN A 142 -12.80 2.05 -4.48
CA GLN A 142 -13.31 1.53 -3.20
C GLN A 142 -14.54 0.64 -3.39
N ARG A 143 -14.50 -0.59 -2.82
CA ARG A 143 -15.62 -1.53 -2.91
C ARG A 143 -16.87 -1.02 -2.18
N ILE A 144 -16.71 -0.12 -1.20
CA ILE A 144 -17.83 0.49 -0.47
C ILE A 144 -18.58 1.54 -1.31
N LYS A 145 -17.99 1.97 -2.42
CA LYS A 145 -18.61 2.91 -3.36
C LYS A 145 -19.32 2.14 -4.47
N THR A 146 -20.35 2.74 -5.04
CA THR A 146 -21.02 2.17 -6.19
C THR A 146 -20.09 2.11 -7.41
N VAL A 147 -20.44 1.29 -8.40
CA VAL A 147 -19.70 1.23 -9.67
C VAL A 147 -19.68 2.63 -10.34
N GLU A 148 -20.79 3.37 -10.25
CA GLU A 148 -20.89 4.70 -10.87
C GLU A 148 -19.98 5.74 -10.17
N GLU A 149 -19.92 5.72 -8.83
CA GLU A 149 -18.99 6.59 -8.09
C GLU A 149 -17.54 6.26 -8.45
N ASN A 150 -17.22 4.96 -8.52
CA ASN A 150 -15.88 4.51 -8.90
C ASN A 150 -15.56 4.87 -10.36
N ARG A 151 -16.58 4.92 -11.25
CA ARG A 151 -16.37 5.35 -12.65
C ARG A 151 -15.86 6.78 -12.71
N TYR A 152 -16.42 7.69 -11.89
CA TYR A 152 -15.94 9.06 -11.83
C TYR A 152 -14.43 9.10 -11.49
N TRP A 153 -14.00 8.27 -10.53
CA TRP A 153 -12.59 8.26 -10.12
C TRP A 153 -11.69 7.53 -11.14
N LEU A 154 -12.22 6.57 -11.85
CA LEU A 154 -11.49 5.98 -13.00
C LEU A 154 -11.31 7.02 -14.11
N ASP A 155 -12.35 7.80 -14.43
CA ASP A 155 -12.25 8.86 -15.43
C ASP A 155 -11.21 9.91 -15.01
N PHE A 156 -11.19 10.27 -13.73
CA PHE A 156 -10.16 11.14 -13.16
C PHE A 156 -8.75 10.53 -13.39
N ALA A 157 -8.57 9.25 -13.08
CA ALA A 157 -7.28 8.58 -13.29
C ALA A 157 -6.87 8.58 -14.77
N ILE A 158 -7.83 8.40 -15.67
CA ILE A 158 -7.59 8.43 -17.13
C ILE A 158 -7.10 9.83 -17.55
N GLU A 159 -7.71 10.90 -17.02
CA GLU A 159 -7.24 12.27 -17.28
C GLU A 159 -5.81 12.52 -16.76
N LYS A 160 -5.42 11.84 -15.68
CA LYS A 160 -4.11 11.97 -15.04
C LYS A 160 -3.16 10.83 -15.39
N LYS A 161 -3.40 10.17 -16.51
CA LYS A 161 -2.65 8.95 -16.89
C LYS A 161 -1.14 9.17 -17.04
N ALA A 162 -0.70 10.39 -17.30
CA ALA A 162 0.73 10.70 -17.35
C ALA A 162 1.41 10.51 -15.98
N ASP A 163 0.65 10.61 -14.91
CA ASP A 163 1.15 10.58 -13.53
C ASP A 163 0.79 9.29 -12.80
N ILE A 164 -0.32 8.64 -13.18
CA ILE A 164 -0.85 7.45 -12.51
C ILE A 164 -0.48 6.19 -13.29
N LEU A 165 0.23 5.27 -12.66
CA LEU A 165 0.75 4.05 -13.30
C LEU A 165 -0.27 2.93 -13.36
N ALA A 166 -1.14 2.84 -12.35
CA ALA A 166 -1.97 1.65 -12.14
C ALA A 166 -3.25 1.99 -11.41
N MET A 167 -4.18 1.05 -11.47
CA MET A 167 -5.43 1.07 -10.70
C MET A 167 -5.40 0.00 -9.63
N ASP A 168 -6.09 0.26 -8.51
CA ASP A 168 -6.29 -0.68 -7.42
C ASP A 168 -7.77 -0.71 -7.02
N LEU A 169 -8.16 -1.72 -6.24
CA LEU A 169 -9.51 -1.85 -5.68
C LEU A 169 -9.39 -2.43 -4.27
N ALA A 170 -9.84 -1.67 -3.26
CA ALA A 170 -9.72 -2.08 -1.86
C ALA A 170 -11.06 -2.09 -1.13
N ASP A 171 -11.04 -2.26 0.17
CA ASP A 171 -12.15 -2.41 1.12
C ASP A 171 -12.71 -3.85 1.15
N ASN A 172 -13.86 -4.01 1.81
CA ASN A 172 -14.44 -5.29 2.22
C ASN A 172 -14.73 -6.25 1.04
N GLU A 173 -13.76 -7.10 0.74
CA GLU A 173 -13.84 -8.07 -0.34
C GLU A 173 -14.89 -9.17 -0.12
N LEU A 174 -15.30 -9.40 1.13
CA LEU A 174 -16.33 -10.40 1.45
C LEU A 174 -17.73 -9.86 1.19
N ALA A 175 -17.91 -8.55 1.38
CA ALA A 175 -19.18 -7.90 1.07
C ALA A 175 -19.36 -7.74 -0.43
N VAL A 176 -18.31 -7.31 -1.15
CA VAL A 176 -18.37 -7.07 -2.59
C VAL A 176 -17.11 -7.66 -3.26
N GLY A 177 -17.29 -8.77 -3.94
CA GLY A 177 -16.20 -9.43 -4.68
C GLY A 177 -15.84 -8.69 -5.97
N PRO A 178 -14.95 -9.27 -6.79
CA PRO A 178 -14.45 -8.59 -8.00
C PRO A 178 -15.49 -8.35 -9.10
N ALA A 179 -16.45 -9.24 -9.27
CA ALA A 179 -17.31 -9.27 -10.47
C ALA A 179 -18.03 -7.95 -10.82
N PRO A 180 -18.59 -7.19 -9.86
CA PRO A 180 -19.27 -5.93 -10.22
C PRO A 180 -18.34 -4.88 -10.87
N PHE A 181 -17.03 -4.99 -10.65
CA PHE A 181 -16.05 -4.00 -11.12
C PHE A 181 -15.46 -4.34 -12.49
N ILE A 182 -15.86 -5.46 -13.11
CA ILE A 182 -15.37 -5.86 -14.45
C ILE A 182 -15.42 -4.70 -15.45
N PRO A 183 -16.55 -3.97 -15.60
CA PRO A 183 -16.58 -2.90 -16.62
C PRO A 183 -15.56 -1.78 -16.37
N LEU A 184 -15.23 -1.52 -15.11
CA LEU A 184 -14.23 -0.49 -14.77
C LEU A 184 -12.82 -0.97 -15.12
N PHE A 185 -12.50 -2.24 -14.81
CA PHE A 185 -11.17 -2.75 -15.07
C PHE A 185 -10.97 -3.12 -16.56
N ASP A 186 -12.04 -3.49 -17.28
CA ASP A 186 -12.00 -3.55 -18.76
C ASP A 186 -11.58 -2.20 -19.33
N LYS A 187 -12.19 -1.12 -18.85
CA LYS A 187 -11.86 0.24 -19.29
C LYS A 187 -10.42 0.59 -18.89
N ALA A 188 -10.03 0.36 -17.64
CA ALA A 188 -8.67 0.65 -17.16
C ALA A 188 -7.61 -0.06 -18.02
N LYS A 189 -7.82 -1.36 -18.32
CA LYS A 189 -6.88 -2.11 -19.18
C LYS A 189 -6.85 -1.56 -20.60
N SER A 190 -8.03 -1.20 -21.18
CA SER A 190 -8.08 -0.62 -22.52
C SER A 190 -7.33 0.71 -22.62
N GLU A 191 -7.24 1.44 -21.48
CA GLU A 191 -6.48 2.69 -21.40
C GLU A 191 -4.99 2.43 -21.09
N GLY A 192 -4.61 1.16 -20.85
CA GLY A 192 -3.20 0.78 -20.65
C GLY A 192 -2.70 0.89 -19.21
N PHE A 193 -3.60 0.94 -18.22
CA PHE A 193 -3.18 0.89 -16.82
C PHE A 193 -2.71 -0.50 -16.42
N ALA A 194 -1.69 -0.57 -15.59
CA ALA A 194 -1.39 -1.77 -14.82
C ALA A 194 -2.45 -1.91 -13.70
N VAL A 195 -2.53 -3.08 -13.09
CA VAL A 195 -3.58 -3.36 -12.09
C VAL A 195 -3.00 -4.13 -10.89
N THR A 196 -3.26 -3.64 -9.70
CA THR A 196 -3.12 -4.42 -8.47
C THR A 196 -4.48 -4.43 -7.77
N ILE A 197 -4.81 -5.48 -7.04
CA ILE A 197 -6.13 -5.61 -6.39
C ILE A 197 -5.94 -6.18 -4.99
N HIS A 198 -6.53 -5.53 -3.97
CA HIS A 198 -6.62 -6.10 -2.63
C HIS A 198 -7.53 -7.34 -2.70
N ALA A 199 -6.99 -8.51 -2.38
CA ALA A 199 -7.76 -9.75 -2.40
C ALA A 199 -7.08 -10.81 -1.53
N GLY A 200 -7.87 -11.68 -0.93
CA GLY A 200 -7.34 -12.76 -0.10
C GLY A 200 -6.78 -12.30 1.23
N GLU A 201 -7.29 -11.21 1.75
CA GLU A 201 -6.90 -10.68 3.07
C GLU A 201 -7.87 -11.14 4.16
N ALA A 202 -9.16 -10.90 3.94
CA ALA A 202 -10.19 -11.12 4.95
C ALA A 202 -10.42 -12.62 5.21
N GLU A 203 -10.78 -12.97 6.43
CA GLU A 203 -11.12 -14.36 6.75
C GLU A 203 -12.51 -14.70 6.20
N GLY A 204 -12.57 -15.67 5.29
CA GLY A 204 -13.86 -16.09 4.75
C GLY A 204 -13.73 -17.09 3.62
N PRO A 205 -14.81 -17.82 3.32
CA PRO A 205 -14.76 -18.95 2.37
C PRO A 205 -14.48 -18.55 0.91
N LYS A 206 -14.56 -17.27 0.59
CA LYS A 206 -14.29 -16.78 -0.77
C LYS A 206 -12.94 -16.07 -0.90
N ALA A 207 -12.22 -15.87 0.21
CA ALA A 207 -11.03 -15.02 0.21
C ALA A 207 -9.96 -15.51 -0.79
N ALA A 208 -9.59 -16.78 -0.72
CA ALA A 208 -8.61 -17.33 -1.68
C ALA A 208 -9.15 -17.24 -3.12
N ARG A 209 -10.43 -17.54 -3.34
CA ARG A 209 -11.05 -17.47 -4.67
C ARG A 209 -11.03 -16.04 -5.22
N ASN A 210 -11.22 -15.01 -4.36
CA ASN A 210 -11.15 -13.61 -4.79
C ASN A 210 -9.78 -13.27 -5.40
N ILE A 211 -8.69 -13.93 -4.95
CA ILE A 211 -7.37 -13.76 -5.56
C ILE A 211 -7.43 -14.14 -7.05
N ARG A 212 -7.92 -15.36 -7.32
CA ARG A 212 -8.02 -15.86 -8.69
C ARG A 212 -8.97 -15.00 -9.53
N ASP A 213 -10.13 -14.67 -8.97
CA ASP A 213 -11.12 -13.86 -9.68
C ASP A 213 -10.58 -12.45 -9.99
N SER A 214 -9.78 -11.85 -9.09
CA SER A 214 -9.12 -10.56 -9.36
C SER A 214 -8.15 -10.65 -10.54
N ILE A 215 -7.41 -11.75 -10.65
CA ILE A 215 -6.48 -11.97 -11.75
C ILE A 215 -7.24 -12.23 -13.07
N GLU A 216 -8.25 -13.09 -13.04
CA GLU A 216 -8.97 -13.50 -14.26
C GLU A 216 -9.98 -12.46 -14.75
N LEU A 217 -10.67 -11.78 -13.83
CA LEU A 217 -11.77 -10.88 -14.17
C LEU A 217 -11.37 -9.41 -14.21
N LEU A 218 -10.40 -9.02 -13.36
CA LEU A 218 -9.97 -7.61 -13.26
C LEU A 218 -8.54 -7.40 -13.78
N TYR A 219 -7.93 -8.45 -14.35
CA TYR A 219 -6.59 -8.38 -14.97
C TYR A 219 -5.47 -8.01 -13.99
N ALA A 220 -5.60 -8.40 -12.71
CA ALA A 220 -4.61 -8.03 -11.72
C ALA A 220 -3.22 -8.57 -12.10
N ASP A 221 -2.25 -7.68 -12.22
CA ASP A 221 -0.84 -7.99 -12.45
C ASP A 221 -0.16 -8.38 -11.13
N ARG A 222 -0.63 -7.79 -10.01
CA ARG A 222 -0.20 -8.10 -8.64
C ARG A 222 -1.45 -8.19 -7.75
N ILE A 223 -1.27 -8.80 -6.57
CA ILE A 223 -2.35 -8.92 -5.57
C ILE A 223 -1.89 -8.29 -4.26
N GLY A 224 -2.65 -7.32 -3.77
CA GLY A 224 -2.50 -6.78 -2.42
C GLY A 224 -2.87 -7.84 -1.39
N HIS A 225 -2.01 -8.06 -0.42
CA HIS A 225 -2.09 -9.11 0.60
C HIS A 225 -2.02 -10.52 0.01
N GLY A 226 -3.16 -11.15 -0.29
CA GLY A 226 -3.18 -12.50 -0.82
C GLY A 226 -2.87 -13.59 0.22
N VAL A 227 -2.91 -13.26 1.52
CA VAL A 227 -2.43 -14.15 2.59
C VAL A 227 -3.24 -15.44 2.72
N ARG A 228 -4.50 -15.43 2.27
CA ARG A 228 -5.40 -16.61 2.33
C ARG A 228 -5.16 -17.60 1.19
N ILE A 229 -4.20 -17.34 0.32
CA ILE A 229 -3.89 -18.23 -0.82
C ILE A 229 -3.60 -19.68 -0.38
N LEU A 230 -3.00 -19.85 0.80
CA LEU A 230 -2.68 -21.18 1.32
C LEU A 230 -3.92 -22.02 1.66
N GLU A 231 -5.11 -21.39 1.71
CA GLU A 231 -6.36 -22.07 2.02
C GLU A 231 -6.97 -22.78 0.81
N ASP A 232 -6.46 -22.51 -0.41
CA ASP A 232 -6.97 -23.12 -1.64
C ASP A 232 -5.80 -23.51 -2.55
N ARG A 233 -5.57 -24.82 -2.65
CA ARG A 233 -4.45 -25.37 -3.41
C ARG A 233 -4.53 -25.04 -4.90
N ASP A 234 -5.73 -25.04 -5.47
CA ASP A 234 -5.88 -24.77 -6.92
C ASP A 234 -5.55 -23.29 -7.21
N VAL A 235 -5.94 -22.38 -6.31
CA VAL A 235 -5.58 -20.96 -6.42
C VAL A 235 -4.07 -20.78 -6.23
N LEU A 236 -3.48 -21.46 -5.25
CA LEU A 236 -2.03 -21.39 -5.00
C LEU A 236 -1.25 -21.81 -6.27
N GLU A 237 -1.62 -22.96 -6.87
CA GLU A 237 -0.95 -23.46 -8.08
C GLU A 237 -1.14 -22.49 -9.25
N PHE A 238 -2.34 -21.96 -9.43
CA PHE A 238 -2.65 -20.98 -10.47
C PHE A 238 -1.78 -19.72 -10.35
N VAL A 239 -1.67 -19.15 -9.15
CA VAL A 239 -0.87 -17.93 -8.89
C VAL A 239 0.62 -18.22 -9.10
N ARG A 240 1.09 -19.36 -8.59
CA ARG A 240 2.49 -19.79 -8.75
C ARG A 240 2.87 -19.92 -10.22
N GLU A 241 2.03 -20.59 -11.03
CA GLU A 241 2.29 -20.82 -12.45
C GLU A 241 2.31 -19.52 -13.26
N ARG A 242 1.47 -18.55 -12.88
CA ARG A 242 1.46 -17.24 -13.53
C ARG A 242 2.59 -16.34 -13.06
N GLY A 243 3.18 -16.65 -11.90
CA GLY A 243 4.23 -15.81 -11.31
C GLY A 243 3.70 -14.49 -10.77
N THR A 244 2.38 -14.41 -10.48
CA THR A 244 1.78 -13.20 -9.90
C THR A 244 2.39 -12.92 -8.52
N VAL A 245 2.74 -11.67 -8.26
CA VAL A 245 3.38 -11.25 -7.02
C VAL A 245 2.32 -10.89 -5.97
N LEU A 246 2.52 -11.33 -4.73
CA LEU A 246 1.70 -10.94 -3.59
C LEU A 246 2.42 -9.85 -2.78
N GLU A 247 1.70 -8.76 -2.50
CA GLU A 247 2.18 -7.61 -1.72
C GLU A 247 1.83 -7.84 -0.24
N LEU A 248 2.68 -8.55 0.49
CA LEU A 248 2.41 -8.95 1.88
C LEU A 248 2.70 -7.81 2.86
N CYS A 249 1.81 -7.61 3.83
CA CYS A 249 1.87 -6.54 4.83
C CYS A 249 1.76 -7.16 6.24
N PRO A 250 2.86 -7.73 6.79
CA PRO A 250 2.78 -8.59 7.97
C PRO A 250 2.14 -7.95 9.20
N THR A 251 2.51 -6.69 9.53
CA THR A 251 1.92 -6.02 10.69
C THR A 251 0.43 -5.75 10.48
N SER A 252 0.04 -5.28 9.28
CA SER A 252 -1.36 -5.06 8.94
C SER A 252 -2.16 -6.37 9.06
N ASN A 253 -1.63 -7.45 8.52
CA ASN A 253 -2.30 -8.74 8.55
C ASN A 253 -2.46 -9.28 9.99
N TRP A 254 -1.47 -8.99 10.88
CA TRP A 254 -1.64 -9.31 12.30
C TRP A 254 -2.74 -8.45 12.92
N LEU A 255 -2.76 -7.15 12.62
CA LEU A 255 -3.77 -6.22 13.16
C LEU A 255 -5.19 -6.59 12.69
N SER A 256 -5.31 -7.12 11.46
CA SER A 256 -6.60 -7.58 10.90
C SER A 256 -6.94 -9.02 11.26
N GLY A 257 -6.12 -9.67 12.11
CA GLY A 257 -6.44 -10.99 12.66
C GLY A 257 -6.09 -12.20 11.80
N VAL A 258 -5.24 -12.02 10.80
CA VAL A 258 -4.76 -13.16 9.97
C VAL A 258 -3.96 -14.16 10.82
N CYS A 259 -3.21 -13.64 11.81
CA CYS A 259 -2.37 -14.46 12.68
C CYS A 259 -2.40 -13.90 14.12
N SER A 260 -2.11 -14.73 15.08
CA SER A 260 -2.11 -14.33 16.50
C SER A 260 -0.84 -13.61 16.95
N UNK A 261 0.23 -13.85 16.36
CA UNK A 261 1.37 -13.18 16.47
C UNK A 261 1.88 -12.86 15.20
N LYS A 262 2.61 -11.78 15.35
CA LYS A 262 3.21 -11.29 14.11
C LYS A 262 4.15 -12.33 13.48
N ALA A 263 4.94 -13.01 14.32
CA ALA A 263 5.90 -14.02 13.84
C ALA A 263 5.23 -15.28 13.25
N GLU A 264 3.92 -15.40 13.41
CA GLU A 264 3.15 -16.51 12.84
C GLU A 264 2.55 -16.18 11.46
N HIS A 265 2.82 -14.97 10.94
CA HIS A 265 2.37 -14.57 9.61
C HIS A 265 2.88 -15.57 8.56
N PRO A 266 2.03 -16.00 7.61
CA PRO A 266 2.40 -17.06 6.66
C PRO A 266 3.38 -16.65 5.56
N PHE A 267 4.12 -15.56 5.72
CA PHE A 267 5.09 -15.04 4.74
C PHE A 267 6.06 -16.14 4.28
N ARG A 268 6.71 -16.83 5.22
CA ARG A 268 7.65 -17.90 4.89
C ARG A 268 6.97 -19.02 4.12
N ALA A 269 5.83 -19.45 4.57
CA ALA A 269 5.06 -20.47 3.86
C ALA A 269 4.59 -20.03 2.45
N UNK A 270 4.16 -18.77 2.12
CA UNK A 270 3.90 -18.23 0.98
C UNK A 270 5.01 -18.35 0.16
N MET A 271 6.34 -18.07 0.62
CA MET A 271 7.57 -18.16 -0.17
C MET A 271 8.05 -19.59 -0.46
N GLU A 272 7.99 -20.45 0.53
CA GLU A 272 8.34 -21.89 0.38
C GLU A 272 7.42 -22.61 -0.62
N ALA A 273 6.19 -22.18 -0.76
CA ALA A 273 5.25 -22.70 -1.76
C ALA A 273 5.57 -22.21 -3.18
N GLY A 274 6.60 -21.38 -3.34
CA GLY A 274 7.04 -20.88 -4.65
C GLY A 274 6.32 -19.61 -5.11
N ILE A 275 5.63 -18.92 -4.21
CA ILE A 275 4.95 -17.66 -4.51
C ILE A 275 5.95 -16.51 -4.40
N ARG A 276 5.94 -15.61 -5.37
CA ARG A 276 6.74 -14.37 -5.31
C ARG A 276 6.06 -13.39 -4.37
N THR A 277 6.77 -12.95 -3.35
CA THR A 277 6.24 -12.08 -2.30
C THR A 277 7.07 -10.82 -2.16
N THR A 278 6.44 -9.74 -1.69
CA THR A 278 7.13 -8.49 -1.35
C THR A 278 6.78 -8.08 0.08
N VAL A 279 7.63 -7.26 0.70
CA VAL A 279 7.47 -6.77 2.07
C VAL A 279 6.95 -5.34 2.00
N ASN A 280 5.83 -5.06 2.63
CA ASN A 280 5.16 -3.77 2.53
C ASN A 280 4.58 -3.34 3.87
N THR A 281 4.31 -2.03 4.00
CA THR A 281 3.81 -1.45 5.26
C THR A 281 2.31 -1.32 5.34
N ASP A 282 1.61 -1.20 4.20
CA ASP A 282 0.20 -0.88 4.12
C ASP A 282 -0.10 0.56 4.63
N ASP A 283 -0.32 0.73 5.92
CA ASP A 283 -0.75 1.99 6.56
C ASP A 283 0.25 2.42 7.65
N PRO A 284 1.50 2.79 7.29
CA PRO A 284 2.55 2.96 8.31
C PRO A 284 2.27 4.04 9.35
N GLY A 285 1.63 5.15 8.96
CA GLY A 285 1.34 6.24 9.90
C GLY A 285 0.33 5.82 10.96
N ILE A 286 -0.78 5.23 10.52
CA ILE A 286 -1.84 4.81 11.44
C ILE A 286 -1.40 3.62 12.32
N MET A 287 -0.55 2.75 11.79
CA MET A 287 0.02 1.60 12.52
C MET A 287 1.23 1.99 13.35
N ASN A 288 1.77 3.19 13.15
CA ASN A 288 2.96 3.71 13.81
C ASN A 288 4.15 2.76 13.66
N ILE A 289 4.42 2.36 12.41
CA ILE A 289 5.55 1.49 12.04
C ILE A 289 6.37 2.12 10.93
N GLU A 290 7.59 1.62 10.77
CA GLU A 290 8.45 1.87 9.60
C GLU A 290 8.59 0.58 8.79
N LEU A 291 8.96 0.71 7.51
CA LEU A 291 9.25 -0.49 6.71
C LEU A 291 10.34 -1.36 7.34
N MET A 292 11.31 -0.74 8.01
CA MET A 292 12.34 -1.48 8.74
C MET A 292 11.78 -2.40 9.83
N ASP A 293 10.63 -2.07 10.41
CA ASP A 293 10.00 -2.94 11.42
C ASP A 293 9.51 -4.23 10.79
N GLU A 294 8.98 -4.18 9.56
CA GLU A 294 8.59 -5.38 8.82
C GLU A 294 9.81 -6.25 8.51
N TYR A 295 10.91 -5.61 8.06
CA TYR A 295 12.15 -6.36 7.79
C TYR A 295 12.74 -6.96 9.07
N ARG A 296 12.69 -6.25 10.19
CA ARG A 296 13.12 -6.79 11.51
C ARG A 296 12.25 -7.98 11.92
N LEU A 297 10.94 -7.86 11.73
CA LEU A 297 10.00 -8.95 12.02
C LEU A 297 10.35 -10.21 11.22
N LEU A 298 10.61 -10.06 9.92
CA LEU A 298 10.99 -11.22 9.08
C LEU A 298 12.35 -11.78 9.51
N ARG A 299 13.35 -10.93 9.79
CA ARG A 299 14.68 -11.38 10.21
C ARG A 299 14.62 -12.09 11.58
N ASP A 300 14.08 -11.40 12.58
CA ASP A 300 14.17 -11.82 13.98
C ASP A 300 13.06 -12.80 14.38
N GLY A 301 11.87 -12.65 13.80
CA GLY A 301 10.72 -13.47 14.10
C GLY A 301 10.58 -14.71 13.22
N MET A 302 11.06 -14.61 11.96
CA MET A 302 10.87 -15.70 10.98
C MET A 302 12.17 -16.22 10.38
N GLY A 303 13.34 -15.69 10.81
CA GLY A 303 14.66 -16.21 10.43
C GLY A 303 15.05 -15.94 8.97
N PHE A 304 14.58 -14.86 8.36
CA PHE A 304 14.93 -14.52 6.98
C PHE A 304 16.39 -14.11 6.86
N THR A 305 17.02 -14.59 5.80
CA THR A 305 18.44 -14.38 5.50
C THR A 305 18.66 -13.19 4.57
N ASP A 306 19.91 -12.73 4.50
CA ASP A 306 20.33 -11.65 3.59
C ASP A 306 19.99 -11.99 2.13
N SER A 307 20.17 -13.24 1.73
CA SER A 307 19.89 -13.67 0.34
C SER A 307 18.39 -13.65 0.05
N GLU A 308 17.58 -14.03 1.03
CA GLU A 308 16.11 -13.98 0.87
C GLU A 308 15.63 -12.53 0.75
N PHE A 309 16.14 -11.60 1.56
CA PHE A 309 15.79 -10.19 1.43
C PHE A 309 16.19 -9.62 0.06
N LYS A 310 17.37 -9.98 -0.43
CA LYS A 310 17.80 -9.57 -1.77
C LYS A 310 16.87 -10.12 -2.85
N GLN A 311 16.42 -11.36 -2.70
CA GLN A 311 15.51 -12.01 -3.65
C GLN A 311 14.14 -11.33 -3.62
N ILE A 312 13.60 -11.07 -2.44
CA ILE A 312 12.31 -10.37 -2.25
C ILE A 312 12.35 -9.01 -2.95
N ASN A 313 13.42 -8.24 -2.73
CA ASN A 313 13.56 -6.92 -3.33
C ASN A 313 13.78 -6.96 -4.84
N ARG A 314 14.42 -8.02 -5.38
CA ARG A 314 14.48 -8.23 -6.84
C ARG A 314 13.07 -8.48 -7.40
N TRP A 315 12.30 -9.37 -6.77
CA TRP A 315 10.92 -9.62 -7.19
C TRP A 315 10.08 -8.32 -7.15
N ALA A 316 10.23 -7.54 -6.08
CA ALA A 316 9.50 -6.26 -5.92
C ALA A 316 9.91 -5.26 -7.01
N ARG A 317 11.22 -5.13 -7.29
CA ARG A 317 11.73 -4.26 -8.35
C ARG A 317 11.18 -4.66 -9.72
N ASP A 318 11.22 -5.96 -10.01
CA ASP A 318 10.75 -6.48 -11.30
C ASP A 318 9.23 -6.30 -11.46
N ALA A 319 8.48 -6.43 -10.35
CA ALA A 319 7.02 -6.29 -10.34
C ALA A 319 6.54 -4.83 -10.29
N SER A 320 7.43 -3.89 -9.98
CA SER A 320 7.07 -2.46 -9.94
C SER A 320 6.59 -1.97 -11.31
N PHE A 321 5.51 -1.20 -11.30
CA PHE A 321 4.91 -0.61 -12.51
C PHE A 321 5.70 0.61 -13.03
N LEU A 322 6.67 1.10 -12.28
CA LEU A 322 7.52 2.20 -12.76
C LEU A 322 8.29 1.80 -14.03
N PRO A 323 8.47 2.72 -14.97
CA PRO A 323 9.27 2.45 -16.17
C PRO A 323 10.69 1.98 -15.82
N GLU A 324 11.22 1.04 -16.59
CA GLU A 324 12.53 0.44 -16.33
C GLU A 324 13.63 1.50 -16.20
N GLU A 325 13.57 2.54 -17.03
CA GLU A 325 14.53 3.65 -16.99
C GLU A 325 14.55 4.32 -15.61
N ARG A 326 13.38 4.57 -15.03
CA ARG A 326 13.27 5.19 -13.70
C ARG A 326 13.80 4.27 -12.60
N LYS A 327 13.47 2.97 -12.69
CA LYS A 327 13.97 1.97 -11.74
C LYS A 327 15.49 1.86 -11.79
N ALA A 328 16.05 1.76 -13.00
CA ALA A 328 17.49 1.62 -13.20
C ALA A 328 18.27 2.86 -12.71
N ALA A 329 17.69 4.06 -12.82
CA ALA A 329 18.33 5.30 -12.40
C ALA A 329 18.62 5.34 -10.89
N VAL A 330 17.82 4.63 -10.10
CA VAL A 330 17.91 4.69 -8.61
C VAL A 330 18.38 3.38 -7.98
N TRP A 331 18.39 2.27 -8.75
CA TRP A 331 18.71 0.96 -8.20
C TRP A 331 20.23 0.74 -8.20
N PRO A 332 20.85 0.49 -7.04
CA PRO A 332 22.31 0.28 -6.99
C PRO A 332 22.75 -0.92 -7.81
N GLY A 333 23.83 -0.76 -8.54
CA GLY A 333 24.41 -1.82 -9.36
C GLY A 333 23.84 -1.92 -10.79
N SER A 334 22.94 -1.02 -11.16
CA SER A 334 22.41 -0.96 -12.53
C SER A 334 23.25 -0.05 -13.46
N SER A 335 24.37 0.49 -12.98
CA SER A 335 25.31 1.17 -13.87
C SER A 335 25.80 0.19 -14.93
N ARG A 336 25.62 0.57 -16.17
CA ARG A 336 25.93 -0.23 -17.35
C ARG A 336 27.36 -0.78 -17.31
N GLU A 337 27.50 -2.09 -17.43
CA GLU A 337 28.74 -2.69 -17.88
C GLU A 337 28.89 -2.46 -19.39
#